data_25356389e588754905902d8b9c9227cc
#
_entry.id   25356389e588754905902d8b9c9227cc
#
_cell.length_a   1.000
_cell.length_b   1.000
_cell.length_c   1.000
_cell.angle_alpha   90.00
_cell.angle_beta   90.00
_cell.angle_gamma   90.00
#
_symmetry.space_group_name_H-M   'P 1'
#
loop_
_entity.id
_entity.type
_entity.pdbx_description
1 polymer ?
#
loop_
_entity_poly.entity_id
_entity_poly.type
_entity_poly.pdbx_seq_one_letter_code
_entity_poly.pdbx_strand_id
1 'polypeptide(L)'
;MRTHHKIAVAVVVIIVMLLALLIPRTGHADQTASFGDVVIRYSAISTDQLFPAVAQTYGIERSNRNGLVNIAVEKKGGTDASEMIAAVVTGKVADLTGHSRPIRFRETNEAGAVDYLGEFPIDSSGTYVFTINVSKIGQTTPYTVKFNRDYVAD
;
A
#
# COMPACT_ATOMS: atom_id res chain seq x y z
N MET A 1 49.93 19.44 16.30
CA MET A 1 48.56 19.64 16.86
C MET A 1 47.43 19.81 15.86
N ARG A 2 47.66 20.18 14.59
CA ARG A 2 46.61 20.40 13.56
C ARG A 2 46.06 19.13 12.90
N THR A 3 46.76 18.01 12.91
CA THR A 3 46.37 16.77 12.22
C THR A 3 45.33 15.95 12.98
N HIS A 4 45.37 15.92 14.31
CA HIS A 4 44.40 15.19 15.13
C HIS A 4 43.01 15.80 15.09
N HIS A 5 42.90 17.13 14.95
CA HIS A 5 41.61 17.83 14.84
C HIS A 5 40.88 17.51 13.53
N LYS A 6 41.59 17.35 12.43
CA LYS A 6 40.99 16.99 11.11
C LYS A 6 40.49 15.55 11.08
N ILE A 7 41.20 14.63 11.76
CA ILE A 7 40.79 13.22 11.85
C ILE A 7 39.55 13.10 12.75
N ALA A 8 39.50 13.81 13.89
CA ALA A 8 38.35 13.80 14.79
C ALA A 8 37.08 14.35 14.12
N VAL A 9 37.20 15.43 13.34
CA VAL A 9 36.07 16.02 12.60
C VAL A 9 35.60 15.05 11.51
N ALA A 10 36.49 14.40 10.79
CA ALA A 10 36.13 13.43 9.75
C ALA A 10 35.39 12.20 10.33
N VAL A 11 35.84 11.69 11.48
CA VAL A 11 35.17 10.56 12.17
C VAL A 11 33.78 10.95 12.66
N VAL A 12 33.59 12.14 13.21
CA VAL A 12 32.27 12.65 13.66
C VAL A 12 31.33 12.80 12.48
N VAL A 13 31.80 13.32 11.34
CA VAL A 13 30.97 13.47 10.12
C VAL A 13 30.55 12.11 9.57
N ILE A 14 31.42 11.10 9.57
CA ILE A 14 31.09 9.74 9.13
C ILE A 14 30.08 9.09 10.07
N ILE A 15 30.19 9.27 11.39
CA ILE A 15 29.24 8.73 12.36
C ILE A 15 27.85 9.39 12.20
N VAL A 16 27.80 10.69 12.01
CA VAL A 16 26.54 11.41 11.76
C VAL A 16 25.90 10.96 10.45
N MET A 17 26.71 10.71 9.40
CA MET A 17 26.22 10.23 8.13
C MET A 17 25.74 8.77 8.19
N LEU A 18 26.38 7.91 9.00
CA LEU A 18 25.90 6.55 9.28
C LEU A 18 24.62 6.53 10.12
N LEU A 19 24.49 7.43 11.10
CA LEU A 19 23.25 7.54 11.89
C LEU A 19 22.05 8.01 11.04
N ALA A 20 22.29 8.84 10.03
CA ALA A 20 21.24 9.29 9.12
C ALA A 20 20.69 8.15 8.22
N LEU A 21 21.45 7.06 8.03
CA LEU A 21 21.01 5.86 7.31
C LEU A 21 20.14 4.91 8.16
N LEU A 22 20.08 5.14 9.48
CA LEU A 22 19.29 4.33 10.43
C LEU A 22 17.91 4.93 10.73
N ILE A 23 17.53 6.04 10.10
CA ILE A 23 16.17 6.58 10.21
C ILE A 23 15.27 5.60 9.46
N PRO A 24 14.38 4.85 10.16
CA PRO A 24 13.38 4.04 9.48
C PRO A 24 12.56 5.00 8.62
N ARG A 25 12.69 4.89 7.32
CA ARG A 25 11.74 5.50 6.41
C ARG A 25 10.43 4.80 6.69
N THR A 26 9.51 5.46 7.36
CA THR A 26 8.12 5.06 7.43
C THR A 26 7.50 5.25 6.02
N GLY A 27 8.05 4.56 5.05
CA GLY A 27 7.38 4.31 3.79
C GLY A 27 6.16 3.46 4.13
N HIS A 28 5.02 3.78 3.58
CA HIS A 28 3.85 2.92 3.64
C HIS A 28 4.24 1.64 2.90
N ALA A 29 4.79 0.66 3.65
CA ALA A 29 5.20 -0.61 3.09
C ALA A 29 3.94 -1.32 2.60
N ASP A 30 3.97 -1.76 1.34
CA ASP A 30 2.98 -2.72 0.83
C ASP A 30 2.94 -3.89 1.81
N GLN A 31 1.73 -4.19 2.28
CA GLN A 31 1.52 -5.33 3.15
C GLN A 31 1.20 -6.55 2.28
N THR A 32 1.58 -7.72 2.77
CA THR A 32 1.33 -8.98 2.06
C THR A 32 0.60 -9.96 2.94
N ALA A 33 -0.34 -10.71 2.34
CA ALA A 33 -0.99 -11.87 2.94
C ALA A 33 -0.77 -13.08 2.04
N SER A 34 -0.34 -14.20 2.61
CA SER A 34 -0.07 -15.43 1.87
C SER A 34 -1.12 -16.48 2.17
N PHE A 35 -1.66 -17.10 1.12
CA PHE A 35 -2.66 -18.17 1.18
C PHE A 35 -2.17 -19.32 0.29
N GLY A 36 -1.35 -20.21 0.87
CA GLY A 36 -0.70 -21.26 0.12
C GLY A 36 0.26 -20.72 -0.95
N ASP A 37 -0.05 -20.94 -2.21
CA ASP A 37 0.68 -20.45 -3.38
C ASP A 37 0.28 -19.04 -3.82
N VAL A 38 -0.78 -18.46 -3.23
CA VAL A 38 -1.25 -17.12 -3.55
C VAL A 38 -0.71 -16.09 -2.57
N VAL A 39 -0.21 -14.99 -3.10
CA VAL A 39 0.22 -13.82 -2.34
C VAL A 39 -0.64 -12.63 -2.76
N ILE A 40 -1.27 -11.99 -1.80
CA ILE A 40 -2.04 -10.78 -1.99
C ILE A 40 -1.23 -9.64 -1.40
N ARG A 41 -0.81 -8.71 -2.25
CA ARG A 41 -0.22 -7.44 -1.83
C ARG A 41 -1.33 -6.42 -1.70
N TYR A 42 -1.28 -5.62 -0.67
CA TYR A 42 -2.29 -4.60 -0.44
C TYR A 42 -1.71 -3.37 0.23
N SER A 43 -2.22 -2.24 -0.17
CA SER A 43 -1.93 -0.95 0.45
C SER A 43 -3.17 -0.06 0.45
N ALA A 44 -3.22 0.87 1.38
CA ALA A 44 -4.26 1.89 1.42
C ALA A 44 -3.63 3.22 1.85
N ILE A 45 -3.81 4.23 1.03
CA ILE A 45 -3.25 5.57 1.22
C ILE A 45 -4.32 6.63 1.01
N SER A 46 -4.09 7.83 1.50
CA SER A 46 -4.86 9.01 1.12
C SER A 46 -4.35 9.49 -0.26
N THR A 47 -5.26 9.92 -1.15
CA THR A 47 -4.91 10.21 -2.55
C THR A 47 -4.05 11.46 -2.72
N ASP A 48 -3.96 12.34 -1.73
CA ASP A 48 -3.01 13.47 -1.73
C ASP A 48 -1.54 13.01 -1.69
N GLN A 49 -1.27 11.78 -1.21
CA GLN A 49 0.06 11.18 -1.17
C GLN A 49 0.54 10.65 -2.52
N LEU A 50 -0.37 10.51 -3.49
CA LEU A 50 0.00 10.11 -4.86
C LEU A 50 0.85 11.19 -5.52
N PHE A 51 1.85 10.76 -6.30
CA PHE A 51 2.52 11.67 -7.21
C PHE A 51 1.53 12.24 -8.23
N PRO A 52 1.60 13.53 -8.57
CA PRO A 52 0.67 14.16 -9.51
C PRO A 52 0.56 13.42 -10.85
N ALA A 53 1.67 12.95 -11.40
CA ALA A 53 1.70 12.20 -12.65
C ALA A 53 0.94 10.86 -12.54
N VAL A 54 1.06 10.15 -11.42
CA VAL A 54 0.35 8.88 -11.16
C VAL A 54 -1.14 9.15 -11.03
N ALA A 55 -1.53 10.14 -10.23
CA ALA A 55 -2.93 10.52 -10.08
C ALA A 55 -3.58 10.89 -11.42
N GLN A 56 -2.87 11.63 -12.27
CA GLN A 56 -3.32 11.99 -13.61
C GLN A 56 -3.48 10.75 -14.53
N THR A 57 -2.50 9.84 -14.52
CA THR A 57 -2.54 8.61 -15.34
C THR A 57 -3.77 7.77 -15.03
N TYR A 58 -4.13 7.66 -13.75
CA TYR A 58 -5.27 6.84 -13.31
C TYR A 58 -6.57 7.63 -13.16
N GLY A 59 -6.59 8.93 -13.43
CA GLY A 59 -7.77 9.79 -13.29
C GLY A 59 -8.24 9.92 -11.84
N ILE A 60 -7.32 9.90 -10.88
CA ILE A 60 -7.61 9.99 -9.45
C ILE A 60 -7.46 11.43 -8.98
N GLU A 61 -8.49 11.96 -8.31
CA GLU A 61 -8.41 13.26 -7.66
C GLU A 61 -7.57 13.16 -6.38
N ARG A 62 -6.54 14.02 -6.27
CA ARG A 62 -5.69 14.08 -5.08
C ARG A 62 -6.38 14.90 -3.99
N SER A 63 -6.66 14.24 -2.87
CA SER A 63 -7.32 14.87 -1.71
C SER A 63 -7.00 14.07 -0.44
N ASN A 64 -6.88 14.74 0.70
CA ASN A 64 -6.80 14.09 2.01
C ASN A 64 -8.17 13.54 2.48
N ARG A 65 -9.24 13.84 1.74
CA ARG A 65 -10.59 13.32 1.96
C ARG A 65 -10.95 12.14 1.07
N ASN A 66 -10.04 11.70 0.22
CA ASN A 66 -10.19 10.51 -0.61
C ASN A 66 -9.06 9.52 -0.31
N GLY A 67 -9.42 8.27 -0.18
CA GLY A 67 -8.49 7.16 -0.02
C GLY A 67 -8.46 6.27 -1.24
N LEU A 68 -7.35 5.59 -1.45
CA LEU A 68 -7.12 4.61 -2.50
C LEU A 68 -6.59 3.32 -1.89
N VAL A 69 -7.27 2.21 -2.18
CA VAL A 69 -6.78 0.85 -1.93
C VAL A 69 -6.21 0.29 -3.21
N ASN A 70 -5.00 -0.24 -3.15
CA ASN A 70 -4.39 -1.03 -4.21
C ASN A 70 -4.27 -2.48 -3.77
N ILE A 71 -4.69 -3.41 -4.64
CA ILE A 71 -4.58 -4.86 -4.46
C ILE A 71 -3.90 -5.45 -5.68
N ALA A 72 -2.83 -6.21 -5.45
CA ALA A 72 -2.19 -7.04 -6.47
C ALA A 72 -2.21 -8.49 -6.03
N VAL A 73 -2.48 -9.41 -6.98
CA VAL A 73 -2.61 -10.84 -6.70
C VAL A 73 -1.57 -11.60 -7.48
N GLU A 74 -0.71 -12.31 -6.78
CA GLU A 74 0.41 -13.05 -7.34
C GLU A 74 0.32 -14.53 -6.98
N LYS A 75 0.83 -15.38 -7.86
CA LYS A 75 1.09 -16.78 -7.56
C LYS A 75 2.59 -16.98 -7.43
N LYS A 76 3.01 -17.66 -6.37
CA LYS A 76 4.41 -18.08 -6.19
C LYS A 76 4.77 -19.07 -7.28
N GLY A 77 5.76 -18.73 -8.11
CA GLY A 77 6.35 -19.66 -9.07
C GLY A 77 7.38 -20.58 -8.43
N GLY A 78 7.70 -21.68 -9.09
CA GLY A 78 8.65 -22.69 -8.56
C GLY A 78 10.12 -22.25 -8.48
N THR A 79 10.50 -21.06 -8.98
CA THR A 79 11.86 -20.52 -9.01
C THR A 79 11.87 -19.04 -8.68
N ASP A 80 11.37 -18.65 -7.51
CA ASP A 80 11.34 -17.27 -6.99
C ASP A 80 10.66 -16.21 -7.92
N ALA A 81 10.11 -16.63 -9.05
CA ALA A 81 9.33 -15.76 -9.92
C ALA A 81 7.85 -15.73 -9.45
N SER A 82 7.33 -14.54 -9.21
CA SER A 82 5.89 -14.33 -8.99
C SER A 82 5.20 -14.13 -10.34
N GLU A 83 4.07 -14.77 -10.52
CA GLU A 83 3.20 -14.56 -11.67
C GLU A 83 1.95 -13.80 -11.22
N MET A 84 1.65 -12.68 -11.89
CA MET A 84 0.42 -11.95 -11.65
C MET A 84 -0.77 -12.77 -12.15
N ILE A 85 -1.79 -12.90 -11.32
CA ILE A 85 -3.01 -13.65 -11.68
C ILE A 85 -4.23 -12.75 -11.60
N ALA A 86 -5.10 -12.92 -12.61
CA ALA A 86 -6.39 -12.24 -12.62
C ALA A 86 -7.30 -12.77 -11.50
N ALA A 87 -8.00 -11.87 -10.84
CA ALA A 87 -8.85 -12.18 -9.72
C ALA A 87 -10.14 -11.34 -9.73
N VAL A 88 -11.11 -11.78 -8.98
CA VAL A 88 -12.28 -10.97 -8.63
C VAL A 88 -12.01 -10.36 -7.25
N VAL A 89 -11.95 -9.04 -7.19
CA VAL A 89 -11.70 -8.29 -5.96
C VAL A 89 -12.95 -7.53 -5.55
N THR A 90 -13.40 -7.77 -4.33
CA THR A 90 -14.50 -7.03 -3.69
C THR A 90 -14.05 -6.60 -2.30
N GLY A 91 -14.68 -5.56 -1.76
CA GLY A 91 -14.31 -5.14 -0.43
C GLY A 91 -15.22 -4.08 0.15
N LYS A 92 -14.98 -3.80 1.41
CA LYS A 92 -15.62 -2.72 2.15
C LYS A 92 -14.65 -2.07 3.10
N VAL A 93 -14.92 -0.81 3.39
CA VAL A 93 -14.27 -0.04 4.44
C VAL A 93 -15.31 0.35 5.48
N ALA A 94 -14.93 0.31 6.75
CA ALA A 94 -15.77 0.77 7.86
C ALA A 94 -14.96 1.69 8.78
N ASP A 95 -15.60 2.69 9.34
CA ASP A 95 -15.06 3.46 10.46
C ASP A 95 -15.30 2.73 11.80
N LEU A 96 -14.73 3.24 12.88
CA LEU A 96 -14.91 2.65 14.22
C LEU A 96 -16.33 2.86 14.79
N THR A 97 -17.16 3.70 14.17
CA THR A 97 -18.57 3.87 14.55
C THR A 97 -19.48 2.82 13.92
N GLY A 98 -18.91 2.01 13.00
CA GLY A 98 -19.63 0.93 12.33
C GLY A 98 -20.24 1.33 10.97
N HIS A 99 -20.04 2.56 10.51
CA HIS A 99 -20.44 2.94 9.16
C HIS A 99 -19.58 2.21 8.14
N SER A 100 -20.22 1.34 7.37
CA SER A 100 -19.54 0.51 6.38
C SER A 100 -19.99 0.86 4.98
N ARG A 101 -19.02 0.97 4.06
CA ARG A 101 -19.27 1.27 2.64
C ARG A 101 -18.55 0.25 1.75
N PRO A 102 -19.18 -0.19 0.65
CA PRO A 102 -18.51 -1.01 -0.34
C PRO A 102 -17.45 -0.20 -1.08
N ILE A 103 -16.33 -0.86 -1.40
CA ILE A 103 -15.30 -0.33 -2.28
C ILE A 103 -15.51 -0.99 -3.65
N ARG A 104 -15.61 -0.16 -4.69
CA ARG A 104 -15.67 -0.62 -6.07
C ARG A 104 -14.27 -0.64 -6.65
N PHE A 105 -13.80 -1.82 -6.98
CA PHE A 105 -12.48 -2.01 -7.59
C PHE A 105 -12.59 -1.96 -9.12
N ARG A 106 -11.60 -1.33 -9.73
CA ARG A 106 -11.33 -1.39 -11.17
C ARG A 106 -9.97 -2.03 -11.41
N GLU A 107 -9.92 -2.91 -12.39
CA GLU A 107 -8.66 -3.51 -12.84
C GLU A 107 -7.87 -2.50 -13.66
N THR A 108 -6.56 -2.46 -13.45
CA THR A 108 -5.60 -1.73 -14.27
C THR A 108 -4.52 -2.70 -14.71
N ASN A 109 -4.03 -2.53 -15.94
CA ASN A 109 -2.97 -3.37 -16.50
C ASN A 109 -1.90 -2.47 -17.09
N GLU A 110 -0.72 -2.45 -16.50
CA GLU A 110 0.43 -1.72 -17.00
C GLU A 110 1.62 -2.65 -17.14
N ALA A 111 2.14 -2.78 -18.34
CA ALA A 111 3.31 -3.59 -18.66
C ALA A 111 3.24 -5.04 -18.13
N GLY A 112 2.03 -5.61 -18.05
CA GLY A 112 1.79 -6.95 -17.55
C GLY A 112 1.56 -7.05 -16.05
N ALA A 113 1.66 -5.95 -15.29
CA ALA A 113 1.23 -5.87 -13.91
C ALA A 113 -0.28 -5.62 -13.85
N VAL A 114 -1.00 -6.45 -13.11
CA VAL A 114 -2.44 -6.34 -12.90
C VAL A 114 -2.69 -5.87 -11.47
N ASP A 115 -3.25 -4.67 -11.34
CA ASP A 115 -3.62 -4.07 -10.07
C ASP A 115 -5.14 -3.81 -10.03
N TYR A 116 -5.69 -3.86 -8.84
CA TYR A 116 -7.09 -3.54 -8.57
C TYR A 116 -7.14 -2.29 -7.68
N LEU A 117 -7.61 -1.18 -8.25
CA LEU A 117 -7.69 0.11 -7.57
C LEU A 117 -9.11 0.38 -7.12
N GLY A 118 -9.27 0.70 -5.84
CA GLY A 118 -10.56 1.05 -5.25
C GLY A 118 -10.49 2.35 -4.45
N GLU A 119 -11.30 3.33 -4.82
CA GLU A 119 -11.40 4.60 -4.12
C GLU A 119 -12.48 4.56 -3.04
N PHE A 120 -12.27 5.29 -1.94
CA PHE A 120 -13.23 5.43 -0.84
C PHE A 120 -13.12 6.82 -0.20
N PRO A 121 -14.23 7.37 0.35
CA PRO A 121 -14.18 8.65 1.04
C PRO A 121 -13.58 8.52 2.44
N ILE A 122 -12.82 9.53 2.85
CA ILE A 122 -12.34 9.76 4.20
C ILE A 122 -13.18 10.91 4.80
N ASP A 123 -14.25 10.55 5.48
CA ASP A 123 -15.22 11.55 5.98
C ASP A 123 -14.70 12.29 7.22
N SER A 124 -13.87 11.63 8.02
CA SER A 124 -13.32 12.17 9.27
C SER A 124 -11.96 11.55 9.57
N SER A 125 -11.17 12.24 10.39
CA SER A 125 -9.96 11.66 10.95
C SER A 125 -10.29 10.47 11.83
N GLY A 126 -9.49 9.41 11.74
CA GLY A 126 -9.64 8.21 12.55
C GLY A 126 -9.19 6.93 11.85
N THR A 127 -9.47 5.82 12.52
CA THR A 127 -9.12 4.48 12.03
C THR A 127 -10.20 3.92 11.12
N TYR A 128 -9.80 3.46 9.95
CA TYR A 128 -10.64 2.78 8.97
C TYR A 128 -10.24 1.31 8.89
N VAL A 129 -11.24 0.43 8.92
CA VAL A 129 -11.07 -1.03 8.87
C VAL A 129 -11.49 -1.53 7.50
N PHE A 130 -10.59 -2.20 6.83
CA PHE A 130 -10.79 -2.77 5.49
C PHE A 130 -11.04 -4.28 5.59
N THR A 131 -12.01 -4.74 4.81
CA THR A 131 -12.25 -6.19 4.58
C THR A 131 -12.28 -6.39 3.08
N ILE A 132 -11.26 -7.05 2.55
CA ILE A 132 -11.08 -7.29 1.12
C ILE A 132 -11.20 -8.79 0.86
N ASN A 133 -12.02 -9.15 -0.11
CA ASN A 133 -12.19 -10.53 -0.56
C ASN A 133 -11.62 -10.66 -1.96
N VAL A 134 -10.75 -11.63 -2.15
CA VAL A 134 -10.05 -11.92 -3.40
C VAL A 134 -10.34 -13.35 -3.80
N SER A 135 -10.90 -13.55 -4.98
CA SER A 135 -11.15 -14.88 -5.54
C SER A 135 -10.40 -15.05 -6.85
N LYS A 136 -9.66 -16.15 -7.02
CA LYS A 136 -9.14 -16.51 -8.34
C LYS A 136 -10.32 -16.78 -9.28
N ILE A 137 -10.13 -16.56 -10.57
CA ILE A 137 -11.15 -16.88 -11.56
C ILE A 137 -11.53 -18.37 -11.44
N GLY A 138 -12.83 -18.65 -11.30
CA GLY A 138 -13.35 -20.02 -11.12
C GLY A 138 -13.30 -20.55 -9.68
N GLN A 139 -12.81 -19.78 -8.71
CA GLN A 139 -12.83 -20.15 -7.30
C GLN A 139 -14.08 -19.58 -6.60
N THR A 140 -14.76 -20.40 -5.82
CA THR A 140 -15.98 -20.00 -5.08
C THR A 140 -15.70 -19.42 -3.70
N THR A 141 -14.63 -19.87 -3.04
CA THR A 141 -14.27 -19.40 -1.70
C THR A 141 -13.21 -18.31 -1.78
N PRO A 142 -13.50 -17.09 -1.33
CA PRO A 142 -12.53 -15.99 -1.37
C PRO A 142 -11.46 -16.13 -0.29
N TYR A 143 -10.28 -15.62 -0.58
CA TYR A 143 -9.30 -15.24 0.43
C TYR A 143 -9.72 -13.90 1.03
N THR A 144 -9.75 -13.78 2.34
CA THR A 144 -10.13 -12.56 3.02
C THR A 144 -8.93 -11.91 3.69
N VAL A 145 -8.64 -10.68 3.31
CA VAL A 145 -7.63 -9.83 3.94
C VAL A 145 -8.33 -8.76 4.78
N LYS A 146 -7.90 -8.62 6.04
CA LYS A 146 -8.40 -7.57 6.95
C LYS A 146 -7.21 -6.75 7.45
N PHE A 147 -7.35 -5.45 7.39
CA PHE A 147 -6.35 -4.52 7.92
C PHE A 147 -6.99 -3.20 8.31
N ASN A 148 -6.25 -2.37 9.02
CA ASN A 148 -6.68 -1.03 9.39
C ASN A 148 -5.65 0.03 8.97
N ARG A 149 -6.12 1.26 8.83
CA ARG A 149 -5.32 2.46 8.56
C ARG A 149 -5.91 3.67 9.27
N ASP A 150 -5.02 4.51 9.74
CA ASP A 150 -5.40 5.81 10.30
C ASP A 150 -5.28 6.89 9.23
N TYR A 151 -6.28 7.75 9.15
CA TYR A 151 -6.31 8.89 8.26
C TYR A 151 -6.54 10.18 9.04
N VAL A 152 -6.02 11.26 8.49
CA VAL A 152 -6.27 12.63 8.96
C VAL A 152 -7.00 13.36 7.84
N ALA A 153 -8.23 13.79 8.10
CA ALA A 153 -9.03 14.60 7.20
C ALA A 153 -9.14 16.02 7.79
N ASP A 154 -8.77 17.02 7.00
CA ASP A 154 -8.89 18.44 7.34
C ASP A 154 -10.23 19.00 6.84
#